data_32ea4761dd7303cd0c97012e563fd546
#
_entry.id   32ea4761dd7303cd0c97012e563fd546
#
_cell.length_a   1.000
_cell.length_b   1.000
_cell.length_c   1.000
_cell.angle_alpha   90.00
_cell.angle_beta   90.00
_cell.angle_gamma   90.00
#
_symmetry.space_group_name_H-M   'P 1'
#
loop_
_entity.id
_entity.type
_entity.pdbx_description
1 polymer ?
#
loop_
_entity_poly.entity_id
_entity_poly.type
_entity_poly.pdbx_seq_one_letter_code
_entity_poly.pdbx_strand_id
1 'polypeptide(L)'
;MLVNALRTLITVFLITISSQVASEEKRYSSKDCSGISMGIDYLLSLTPDIWDKLKKDPDDEEVATELSWVVDLAADYTVIYEAFCEDEK
;
A
#
# COMPACT_ATOMS: atom_id res chain seq x y z
N MET A 1 -5.37 17.96 -42.67
CA MET A 1 -5.07 16.57 -42.79
C MET A 1 -3.84 16.19 -41.99
N LEU A 2 -2.74 16.89 -42.13
CA LEU A 2 -1.59 16.56 -41.31
C LEU A 2 -1.87 16.64 -39.81
N VAL A 3 -2.62 17.65 -39.45
CA VAL A 3 -2.94 17.82 -37.99
C VAL A 3 -3.71 16.63 -37.47
N ASN A 4 -4.67 16.15 -38.23
CA ASN A 4 -5.45 15.02 -37.79
C ASN A 4 -4.61 13.76 -37.68
N ALA A 5 -3.75 13.53 -38.66
CA ALA A 5 -2.90 12.35 -38.63
C ALA A 5 -1.95 12.39 -37.44
N LEU A 6 -1.40 13.58 -37.20
CA LEU A 6 -0.48 13.74 -36.07
C LEU A 6 -1.18 13.52 -34.77
N ARG A 7 -2.39 14.05 -34.65
CA ARG A 7 -3.16 13.88 -33.42
C ARG A 7 -3.47 12.42 -33.18
N THR A 8 -3.85 11.71 -34.22
CA THR A 8 -4.16 10.29 -34.09
C THR A 8 -2.94 9.50 -33.63
N LEU A 9 -1.79 9.82 -34.19
CA LEU A 9 -0.57 9.13 -33.81
C LEU A 9 -0.24 9.37 -32.33
N ILE A 10 -0.40 10.59 -31.88
CA ILE A 10 -0.11 10.93 -30.50
C ILE A 10 -1.05 10.16 -29.58
N THR A 11 -2.32 10.10 -29.93
CA THR A 11 -3.29 9.40 -29.11
C THR A 11 -2.95 7.92 -29.00
N VAL A 12 -2.59 7.30 -30.12
CA VAL A 12 -2.24 5.89 -30.10
C VAL A 12 -0.99 5.65 -29.26
N PHE A 13 -0.03 6.55 -29.38
CA PHE A 13 1.20 6.43 -28.63
C PHE A 13 0.93 6.49 -27.12
N LEU A 14 0.07 7.39 -26.71
CA LEU A 14 -0.25 7.51 -25.29
C LEU A 14 -0.94 6.26 -24.76
N ILE A 15 -1.84 5.70 -25.55
CA ILE A 15 -2.54 4.49 -25.13
C ILE A 15 -1.53 3.34 -24.98
N THR A 16 -0.60 3.25 -25.90
CA THR A 16 0.41 2.21 -25.83
C THR A 16 1.26 2.35 -24.57
N ILE A 17 1.66 3.56 -24.23
CA ILE A 17 2.45 3.78 -23.03
C ILE A 17 1.66 3.37 -21.81
N SER A 18 0.39 3.73 -21.76
CA SER A 18 -0.44 3.36 -20.62
C SER A 18 -0.54 1.85 -20.49
N SER A 19 -0.70 1.15 -21.60
CA SER A 19 -0.77 -0.30 -21.57
C SER A 19 0.54 -0.90 -21.06
N GLN A 20 1.66 -0.35 -21.49
CA GLN A 20 2.93 -0.86 -21.03
C GLN A 20 3.11 -0.67 -19.55
N VAL A 21 2.73 0.48 -19.04
CA VAL A 21 2.83 0.74 -17.59
C VAL A 21 1.98 -0.27 -16.84
N ALA A 22 0.76 -0.50 -17.30
CA ALA A 22 -0.11 -1.43 -16.61
C ALA A 22 0.43 -2.86 -16.68
N SER A 23 0.96 -3.25 -17.85
CA SER A 23 1.44 -4.61 -18.00
C SER A 23 2.78 -4.82 -17.32
N GLU A 24 3.49 -3.73 -17.03
CA GLU A 24 4.77 -3.86 -16.37
C GLU A 24 4.65 -3.75 -14.88
N GLU A 25 3.46 -3.68 -14.37
CA GLU A 25 3.32 -3.64 -12.94
C GLU A 25 3.98 -4.85 -12.34
N LYS A 26 4.82 -4.64 -11.35
CA LYS A 26 5.59 -5.72 -10.85
C LYS A 26 5.08 -6.21 -9.56
N ARG A 27 5.26 -7.47 -9.33
CA ARG A 27 5.02 -8.03 -8.04
C ARG A 27 6.29 -7.93 -7.23
N TYR A 28 6.14 -7.86 -5.95
CA TYR A 28 7.31 -7.84 -5.07
C TYR A 28 7.86 -9.26 -4.98
N SER A 29 9.13 -9.36 -4.68
CA SER A 29 9.76 -10.66 -4.52
C SER A 29 9.22 -11.36 -3.28
N SER A 30 9.43 -12.68 -3.20
CA SER A 30 9.04 -13.42 -2.01
C SER A 30 9.67 -12.84 -0.76
N LYS A 31 10.92 -12.44 -0.87
CA LYS A 31 11.62 -11.90 0.28
C LYS A 31 10.99 -10.59 0.72
N ASP A 32 10.68 -9.72 -0.22
CA ASP A 32 10.06 -8.45 0.11
C ASP A 32 8.67 -8.67 0.69
N CYS A 33 7.90 -9.57 0.12
CA CYS A 33 6.57 -9.85 0.62
C CYS A 33 6.61 -10.42 2.02
N SER A 34 7.58 -11.28 2.30
CA SER A 34 7.75 -11.80 3.64
C SER A 34 8.09 -10.70 4.61
N GLY A 35 8.93 -9.75 4.19
CA GLY A 35 9.28 -8.61 5.03
C GLY A 35 8.08 -7.75 5.36
N ILE A 36 7.23 -7.51 4.36
CA ILE A 36 6.03 -6.72 4.57
C ILE A 36 5.09 -7.44 5.53
N SER A 37 4.91 -8.75 5.34
CA SER A 37 4.04 -9.53 6.20
C SER A 37 4.54 -9.50 7.65
N MET A 38 5.84 -9.64 7.84
CA MET A 38 6.40 -9.59 9.17
C MET A 38 6.24 -8.21 9.79
N GLY A 39 6.35 -7.18 8.97
CA GLY A 39 6.12 -5.81 9.44
C GLY A 39 4.70 -5.61 9.92
N ILE A 40 3.74 -6.13 9.17
CA ILE A 40 2.34 -6.04 9.56
C ILE A 40 2.13 -6.75 10.90
N ASP A 41 2.66 -7.96 11.02
CA ASP A 41 2.51 -8.70 12.26
C ASP A 41 3.13 -7.96 13.43
N TYR A 42 4.30 -7.38 13.21
CA TYR A 42 4.96 -6.64 14.26
C TYR A 42 4.12 -5.44 14.70
N LEU A 43 3.63 -4.67 13.74
CA LEU A 43 2.84 -3.50 14.06
C LEU A 43 1.57 -3.87 14.83
N LEU A 44 0.90 -4.93 14.36
CA LEU A 44 -0.32 -5.34 15.03
C LEU A 44 -0.05 -5.89 16.42
N SER A 45 1.14 -6.47 16.63
CA SER A 45 1.48 -7.00 17.94
C SER A 45 1.69 -5.89 18.97
N LEU A 46 1.87 -4.66 18.52
CA LEU A 46 2.02 -3.54 19.44
C LEU A 46 0.69 -3.01 19.95
N THR A 47 -0.39 -3.31 19.24
CA THR A 47 -1.66 -2.67 19.55
C THR A 47 -2.27 -3.08 20.89
N PRO A 48 -2.16 -4.34 21.33
CA PRO A 48 -2.79 -4.68 22.61
C PRO A 48 -2.27 -3.87 23.79
N ASP A 49 -0.96 -3.67 23.85
CA ASP A 49 -0.37 -2.90 24.94
C ASP A 49 -0.79 -1.44 24.86
N ILE A 50 -0.78 -0.87 23.66
CA ILE A 50 -1.17 0.52 23.48
C ILE A 50 -2.64 0.68 23.84
N TRP A 51 -3.46 -0.27 23.39
CA TRP A 51 -4.88 -0.23 23.69
C TRP A 51 -5.13 -0.30 25.19
N ASP A 52 -4.38 -1.14 25.90
CA ASP A 52 -4.52 -1.25 27.34
C ASP A 52 -4.18 0.07 28.02
N LYS A 53 -3.15 0.74 27.56
CA LYS A 53 -2.80 2.04 28.12
C LYS A 53 -3.91 3.05 27.88
N LEU A 54 -4.47 3.02 26.67
CA LEU A 54 -5.53 3.97 26.33
C LEU A 54 -6.79 3.71 27.15
N LYS A 55 -7.09 2.45 27.42
CA LYS A 55 -8.26 2.14 28.24
C LYS A 55 -8.09 2.67 29.66
N LYS A 56 -6.88 2.67 30.16
CA LYS A 56 -6.63 3.17 31.50
C LYS A 56 -6.70 4.69 31.57
N ASP A 57 -6.34 5.35 30.49
CA ASP A 57 -6.34 6.80 30.45
C ASP A 57 -6.87 7.24 29.08
N PRO A 58 -8.18 7.25 28.89
CA PRO A 58 -8.75 7.56 27.57
C PRO A 58 -8.46 8.97 27.08
N ASP A 59 -8.04 9.86 27.96
CA ASP A 59 -7.74 11.22 27.56
C ASP A 59 -6.30 11.42 27.17
N ASP A 60 -5.48 10.37 27.20
CA ASP A 60 -4.08 10.50 26.85
C ASP A 60 -3.95 10.60 25.34
N GLU A 61 -3.80 11.80 24.82
CA GLU A 61 -3.74 12.02 23.41
C GLU A 61 -2.49 11.43 22.77
N GLU A 62 -1.42 11.36 23.54
CA GLU A 62 -0.19 10.79 23.01
C GLU A 62 -0.36 9.31 22.71
N VAL A 63 -0.98 8.59 23.62
CA VAL A 63 -1.22 7.17 23.44
C VAL A 63 -2.22 6.94 22.31
N ALA A 64 -3.26 7.77 22.23
CA ALA A 64 -4.23 7.66 21.16
C ALA A 64 -3.59 7.89 19.80
N THR A 65 -2.70 8.87 19.71
CA THR A 65 -2.00 9.16 18.49
C THR A 65 -1.09 7.99 18.11
N GLU A 66 -0.42 7.40 19.08
CA GLU A 66 0.44 6.27 18.83
C GLU A 66 -0.35 5.09 18.28
N LEU A 67 -1.50 4.80 18.85
CA LEU A 67 -2.34 3.72 18.38
C LEU A 67 -2.81 3.98 16.96
N SER A 68 -3.25 5.19 16.70
CA SER A 68 -3.72 5.57 15.37
C SER A 68 -2.59 5.41 14.34
N TRP A 69 -1.40 5.85 14.68
CA TRP A 69 -0.27 5.76 13.79
C TRP A 69 0.07 4.30 13.46
N VAL A 70 0.08 3.44 14.47
CA VAL A 70 0.43 2.03 14.27
C VAL A 70 -0.62 1.35 13.41
N VAL A 71 -1.90 1.60 13.68
CA VAL A 71 -2.98 0.97 12.93
C VAL A 71 -2.98 1.47 11.49
N ASP A 72 -2.79 2.77 11.28
CA ASP A 72 -2.76 3.31 9.93
C ASP A 72 -1.62 2.73 9.13
N LEU A 73 -0.46 2.61 9.73
CA LEU A 73 0.70 2.07 9.02
C LEU A 73 0.49 0.60 8.69
N ALA A 74 -0.07 -0.16 9.62
CA ALA A 74 -0.37 -1.57 9.36
C ALA A 74 -1.38 -1.71 8.23
N ALA A 75 -2.37 -0.84 8.20
CA ALA A 75 -3.37 -0.87 7.13
C ALA A 75 -2.73 -0.56 5.78
N ASP A 76 -1.84 0.43 5.74
CA ASP A 76 -1.16 0.78 4.51
C ASP A 76 -0.31 -0.40 4.01
N TYR A 77 0.42 -1.04 4.89
CA TYR A 77 1.22 -2.19 4.50
C TYR A 77 0.34 -3.33 4.01
N THR A 78 -0.82 -3.51 4.62
CA THR A 78 -1.75 -4.56 4.20
C THR A 78 -2.24 -4.29 2.77
N VAL A 79 -2.55 -3.05 2.46
CA VAL A 79 -2.97 -2.69 1.11
C VAL A 79 -1.86 -2.99 0.11
N ILE A 80 -0.63 -2.65 0.46
CA ILE A 80 0.50 -2.92 -0.41
C ILE A 80 0.67 -4.44 -0.60
N TYR A 81 0.55 -5.19 0.47
CA TYR A 81 0.70 -6.64 0.40
C TYR A 81 -0.37 -7.22 -0.52
N GLU A 82 -1.61 -6.79 -0.35
CA GLU A 82 -2.69 -7.32 -1.17
C GLU A 82 -2.51 -6.95 -2.63
N ALA A 83 -1.98 -5.77 -2.90
CA ALA A 83 -1.83 -5.32 -4.27
C ALA A 83 -0.68 -6.02 -4.99
N PHE A 84 0.42 -6.29 -4.29
CA PHE A 84 1.63 -6.75 -4.95
C PHE A 84 2.11 -8.11 -4.51
N CYS A 85 1.55 -8.70 -3.49
CA CYS A 85 2.05 -9.95 -2.96
C CYS A 85 1.02 -11.07 -2.94
N GLU A 86 -0.27 -10.70 -2.90
CA GLU A 86 -1.25 -11.71 -2.68
C GLU A 86 -1.91 -12.05 -3.95
N ASP A 87 -1.30 -12.64 -4.85
CA ASP A 87 -1.93 -12.90 -6.12
C ASP A 87 -1.97 -14.32 -6.46
N GLU A 88 -1.28 -15.09 -5.71
CA GLU A 88 -1.19 -16.37 -6.14
C GLU A 88 -2.30 -17.14 -5.78
N LYS A 89 -2.84 -17.65 -6.02
CA LYS A 89 -3.92 -18.42 -5.64
C LYS A 89 -4.18 -19.42 -6.60
#